data_e7eaf53d92eedfaa240ea6801b946573
#
_entry.id   e7eaf53d92eedfaa240ea6801b946573
#
_cell.length_a   1.000
_cell.length_b   1.000
_cell.length_c   1.000
_cell.angle_alpha   90.00
_cell.angle_beta   90.00
_cell.angle_gamma   90.00
#
_symmetry.space_group_name_H-M   'P 1'
#
loop_
_entity.id
_entity.type
_entity.pdbx_description
1 polymer ?
#
loop_
_entity_poly.entity_id
_entity_poly.type
_entity_poly.pdbx_seq_one_letter_code
_entity_poly.pdbx_strand_id
1 'polypeptide(L)'
;MANARGKHIDNTHLSIDQAEERGFIHRDYIAHCLRWTHVAKYMGKPDNRKDCKLLDIGCGKDVPLAKMLMTSRMASDGLQYIGIDYNKLEMPKAFENTKFKPTLIGNVAFPDVQLPFEKFDVITSFEVLEHVEPVHAFKMLQGMHKLLADDGVVFVSTPVYDEKVGAADNHVNEMSYETMDAMIKHAGFEIDDHFGTFASIKDYKEILEKEDIDGVFNRLRAYYDSNYLATIFAPLYPRHSRNVLWRLKKSTSKDMFLPKFKELPQPLSSSNEWQPLFDYVGE
;
A
#
# COMPACT_ATOMS: atom_id res chain seq x y z
N MET A 1 -2.06 25.26 19.75
CA MET A 1 -1.15 24.09 19.81
C MET A 1 -1.86 22.94 19.15
N ALA A 2 -1.58 22.69 17.88
CA ALA A 2 -2.12 21.54 17.18
C ALA A 2 -1.41 20.30 17.73
N ASN A 3 -2.17 19.41 18.31
CA ASN A 3 -1.66 18.20 18.92
C ASN A 3 -0.96 17.32 17.91
N ALA A 4 0.35 17.16 18.07
CA ALA A 4 1.17 16.15 17.41
C ALA A 4 0.76 14.70 17.76
N ARG A 5 -0.32 14.48 18.49
CA ARG A 5 -0.79 13.18 18.95
C ARG A 5 -1.22 12.22 17.83
N GLY A 6 -1.46 12.70 16.60
CA GLY A 6 -1.84 11.85 15.49
C GLY A 6 -0.67 11.17 14.78
N LYS A 7 0.56 11.69 14.89
CA LYS A 7 1.73 11.19 14.14
C LYS A 7 2.42 9.97 14.77
N HIS A 8 2.20 9.69 16.05
CA HIS A 8 2.85 8.59 16.77
C HIS A 8 1.96 7.36 16.98
N ILE A 9 0.79 7.34 16.35
CA ILE A 9 -0.12 6.22 16.49
C ILE A 9 0.15 5.26 15.35
N ASP A 10 0.76 4.14 15.70
CA ASP A 10 0.83 2.99 14.80
C ASP A 10 -0.59 2.49 14.50
N ASN A 11 -1.11 2.88 13.34
CA ASN A 11 -2.45 2.53 12.90
C ASN A 11 -2.53 1.11 12.34
N THR A 12 -1.41 0.41 12.17
CA THR A 12 -1.37 -0.96 11.68
C THR A 12 -1.98 -1.96 12.67
N HIS A 13 -2.11 -1.56 13.93
CA HIS A 13 -2.63 -2.37 15.03
C HIS A 13 -4.00 -1.91 15.55
N LEU A 14 -4.80 -1.21 14.73
CA LEU A 14 -6.14 -0.79 15.12
C LEU A 14 -7.02 -2.01 15.41
N SER A 15 -7.17 -2.31 16.69
CA SER A 15 -8.14 -3.27 17.21
C SER A 15 -9.46 -2.58 17.56
N ILE A 16 -10.50 -3.37 17.77
CA ILE A 16 -11.78 -2.86 18.33
C ILE A 16 -11.51 -2.16 19.67
N ASP A 17 -10.64 -2.73 20.50
CA ASP A 17 -10.27 -2.16 21.81
C ASP A 17 -9.68 -0.75 21.67
N GLN A 18 -8.82 -0.52 20.66
CA GLN A 18 -8.28 0.81 20.40
C GLN A 18 -9.33 1.79 19.87
N ALA A 19 -10.30 1.32 19.09
CA ALA A 19 -11.41 2.15 18.65
C ALA A 19 -12.33 2.53 19.83
N GLU A 20 -12.59 1.61 20.75
CA GLU A 20 -13.34 1.85 21.98
C GLU A 20 -12.60 2.82 22.91
N GLU A 21 -11.32 2.63 23.13
CA GLU A 21 -10.47 3.50 23.94
C GLU A 21 -10.45 4.95 23.41
N ARG A 22 -10.48 5.13 22.09
CA ARG A 22 -10.52 6.44 21.43
C ARG A 22 -11.94 7.03 21.31
N GLY A 23 -12.98 6.22 21.52
CA GLY A 23 -14.35 6.62 21.37
C GLY A 23 -14.83 6.80 19.93
N PHE A 24 -14.03 6.46 18.91
CA PHE A 24 -14.41 6.50 17.50
C PHE A 24 -13.46 5.68 16.62
N ILE A 25 -13.94 5.23 15.47
CA ILE A 25 -13.10 4.60 14.44
C ILE A 25 -12.36 5.70 13.69
N HIS A 26 -11.02 5.68 13.72
CA HIS A 26 -10.22 6.65 12.99
C HIS A 26 -10.33 6.41 11.47
N ARG A 27 -10.30 7.49 10.67
CA ARG A 27 -10.41 7.41 9.20
C ARG A 27 -9.28 6.62 8.55
N ASP A 28 -8.10 6.54 9.17
CA ASP A 28 -6.98 5.72 8.70
C ASP A 28 -7.35 4.24 8.66
N TYR A 29 -8.25 3.80 9.56
CA TYR A 29 -8.78 2.45 9.52
C TYR A 29 -9.57 2.16 8.23
N ILE A 30 -10.31 3.15 7.73
CA ILE A 30 -11.00 3.02 6.43
C ILE A 30 -9.99 2.82 5.31
N ALA A 31 -8.87 3.58 5.32
CA ALA A 31 -7.80 3.43 4.33
C ALA A 31 -7.17 2.03 4.36
N HIS A 32 -6.90 1.49 5.55
CA HIS A 32 -6.42 0.12 5.70
C HIS A 32 -7.45 -0.91 5.21
N CYS A 33 -8.71 -0.78 5.62
CA CYS A 33 -9.79 -1.66 5.16
C CYS A 33 -9.97 -1.62 3.64
N LEU A 34 -9.83 -0.46 3.01
CA LEU A 34 -9.91 -0.33 1.56
C LEU A 34 -8.84 -1.21 0.88
N ARG A 35 -7.58 -1.11 1.31
CA ARG A 35 -6.47 -1.89 0.75
C ARG A 35 -6.71 -3.38 0.84
N TRP A 36 -7.03 -3.88 2.02
CA TRP A 36 -7.31 -5.30 2.25
C TRP A 36 -8.54 -5.79 1.48
N THR A 37 -9.61 -5.00 1.50
CA THR A 37 -10.86 -5.33 0.79
C THR A 37 -10.66 -5.33 -0.72
N HIS A 38 -9.82 -4.42 -1.24
CA HIS A 38 -9.52 -4.35 -2.67
C HIS A 38 -8.80 -5.63 -3.14
N VAL A 39 -7.79 -6.09 -2.39
CA VAL A 39 -7.11 -7.37 -2.66
C VAL A 39 -8.10 -8.54 -2.58
N ALA A 40 -8.91 -8.61 -1.51
CA ALA A 40 -9.89 -9.68 -1.35
C ALA A 40 -10.92 -9.71 -2.50
N LYS A 41 -11.41 -8.55 -2.95
CA LYS A 41 -12.32 -8.44 -4.09
C LYS A 41 -11.65 -8.81 -5.41
N TYR A 42 -10.39 -8.44 -5.61
CA TYR A 42 -9.64 -8.82 -6.79
C TYR A 42 -9.45 -10.34 -6.86
N MET A 43 -8.99 -10.94 -5.77
CA MET A 43 -8.75 -12.39 -5.68
C MET A 43 -10.06 -13.21 -5.75
N GLY A 44 -11.18 -12.67 -5.29
CA GLY A 44 -12.50 -13.33 -5.30
C GLY A 44 -13.19 -13.34 -6.66
N LYS A 45 -12.59 -12.81 -7.73
CA LYS A 45 -13.17 -12.89 -9.08
C LYS A 45 -13.15 -14.34 -9.60
N PRO A 46 -14.17 -14.77 -10.39
CA PRO A 46 -14.28 -16.15 -10.87
C PRO A 46 -13.08 -16.67 -11.65
N ASP A 47 -12.38 -15.77 -12.35
CA ASP A 47 -11.23 -16.10 -13.20
C ASP A 47 -9.93 -16.24 -12.40
N ASN A 48 -9.94 -15.94 -11.10
CA ASN A 48 -8.79 -16.09 -10.25
C ASN A 48 -8.59 -17.53 -9.82
N ARG A 49 -7.33 -17.94 -9.84
CA ARG A 49 -6.90 -19.34 -9.76
C ARG A 49 -7.22 -19.99 -8.42
N LYS A 50 -7.54 -21.27 -8.47
CA LYS A 50 -7.38 -22.17 -7.33
C LYS A 50 -5.90 -22.25 -6.97
N ASP A 51 -5.60 -22.51 -5.71
CA ASP A 51 -4.22 -22.67 -5.20
C ASP A 51 -3.34 -21.42 -5.39
N CYS A 52 -3.94 -20.22 -5.32
CA CYS A 52 -3.26 -18.95 -5.45
C CYS A 52 -2.15 -18.79 -4.39
N LYS A 53 -0.96 -18.39 -4.82
CA LYS A 53 0.19 -18.07 -3.95
C LYS A 53 0.27 -16.57 -3.75
N LEU A 54 0.12 -16.14 -2.50
CA LEU A 54 0.20 -14.73 -2.10
C LEU A 54 1.41 -14.51 -1.20
N LEU A 55 2.22 -13.51 -1.55
CA LEU A 55 3.30 -12.99 -0.71
C LEU A 55 2.88 -11.62 -0.15
N ASP A 56 2.87 -11.47 1.16
CA ASP A 56 2.59 -10.22 1.86
C ASP A 56 3.86 -9.69 2.52
N ILE A 57 4.44 -8.63 1.94
CA ILE A 57 5.71 -8.04 2.37
C ILE A 57 5.41 -6.91 3.35
N GLY A 58 5.96 -7.01 4.57
CA GLY A 58 5.61 -6.12 5.67
C GLY A 58 4.21 -6.43 6.21
N CYS A 59 3.90 -7.72 6.39
CA CYS A 59 2.55 -8.17 6.77
C CYS A 59 2.08 -7.73 8.16
N GLY A 60 2.98 -7.16 8.96
CA GLY A 60 2.72 -6.71 10.32
C GLY A 60 2.48 -7.86 11.31
N LYS A 61 2.57 -7.57 12.60
CA LYS A 61 2.44 -8.58 13.68
C LYS A 61 1.05 -9.22 13.73
N ASP A 62 0.02 -8.46 13.39
CA ASP A 62 -1.37 -8.94 13.44
C ASP A 62 -1.85 -9.61 12.16
N VAL A 63 -1.05 -9.55 11.10
CA VAL A 63 -1.34 -10.16 9.79
C VAL A 63 -2.76 -9.87 9.30
N PRO A 64 -3.17 -8.59 9.23
CA PRO A 64 -4.57 -8.21 9.01
C PRO A 64 -5.12 -8.69 7.67
N LEU A 65 -4.32 -8.68 6.60
CA LEU A 65 -4.73 -9.19 5.30
C LEU A 65 -5.05 -10.69 5.36
N ALA A 66 -4.21 -11.49 6.01
CA ALA A 66 -4.48 -12.92 6.18
C ALA A 66 -5.75 -13.17 7.00
N LYS A 67 -5.99 -12.37 8.06
CA LYS A 67 -7.23 -12.44 8.85
C LYS A 67 -8.47 -12.14 8.00
N MET A 68 -8.41 -11.16 7.12
CA MET A 68 -9.50 -10.86 6.20
C MET A 68 -9.71 -11.98 5.20
N LEU A 69 -8.64 -12.51 4.61
CA LEU A 69 -8.72 -13.56 3.59
C LEU A 69 -9.18 -14.91 4.16
N MET A 70 -8.90 -15.22 5.45
CA MET A 70 -9.32 -16.50 6.04
C MET A 70 -10.83 -16.71 6.07
N THR A 71 -11.62 -15.63 6.06
CA THR A 71 -13.09 -15.67 5.99
C THR A 71 -13.61 -15.69 4.57
N SER A 72 -12.73 -15.56 3.59
CA SER A 72 -13.08 -15.53 2.18
C SER A 72 -13.13 -16.95 1.60
N ARG A 73 -13.80 -17.08 0.45
CA ARG A 73 -13.81 -18.33 -0.33
C ARG A 73 -12.39 -18.78 -0.72
N MET A 74 -11.46 -17.83 -0.93
CA MET A 74 -10.08 -18.12 -1.31
C MET A 74 -9.36 -19.01 -0.30
N ALA A 75 -9.63 -18.84 0.99
CA ALA A 75 -9.04 -19.67 2.05
C ALA A 75 -9.47 -21.14 1.94
N SER A 76 -10.70 -21.40 1.46
CA SER A 76 -11.19 -22.77 1.21
C SER A 76 -10.74 -23.33 -0.13
N ASP A 77 -10.37 -22.49 -1.08
CA ASP A 77 -9.96 -22.86 -2.44
C ASP A 77 -8.41 -23.06 -2.57
N GLY A 78 -7.70 -23.22 -1.45
CA GLY A 78 -6.28 -23.59 -1.46
C GLY A 78 -5.30 -22.40 -1.44
N LEU A 79 -5.72 -21.21 -1.00
CA LEU A 79 -4.83 -20.05 -0.85
C LEU A 79 -3.58 -20.38 -0.01
N GLN A 80 -2.40 -20.17 -0.59
CA GLN A 80 -1.11 -20.29 0.05
C GLN A 80 -0.57 -18.89 0.38
N TYR A 81 -0.80 -18.45 1.61
CA TYR A 81 -0.37 -17.13 2.08
C TYR A 81 0.98 -17.22 2.78
N ILE A 82 1.94 -16.40 2.33
CA ILE A 82 3.25 -16.21 2.95
C ILE A 82 3.34 -14.76 3.41
N GLY A 83 3.42 -14.53 4.71
CA GLY A 83 3.67 -13.22 5.30
C GLY A 83 5.12 -13.09 5.73
N ILE A 84 5.78 -12.01 5.35
CA ILE A 84 7.14 -11.69 5.80
C ILE A 84 7.19 -10.33 6.47
N ASP A 85 8.04 -10.19 7.49
CA ASP A 85 8.20 -8.93 8.20
C ASP A 85 9.62 -8.80 8.77
N TYR A 86 10.09 -7.56 8.90
CA TYR A 86 11.35 -7.26 9.58
C TYR A 86 11.30 -7.60 11.08
N ASN A 87 10.13 -7.47 11.68
CA ASN A 87 9.89 -7.82 13.07
C ASN A 87 9.71 -9.31 13.26
N LYS A 88 9.92 -9.78 14.50
CA LYS A 88 9.53 -11.13 14.89
C LYS A 88 8.02 -11.30 14.71
N LEU A 89 7.63 -12.38 14.05
CA LEU A 89 6.24 -12.79 13.89
C LEU A 89 5.88 -13.95 14.78
N GLU A 90 4.66 -13.94 15.29
CA GLU A 90 4.05 -15.04 16.01
C GLU A 90 2.69 -15.35 15.36
N MET A 91 2.29 -16.63 15.37
CA MET A 91 1.01 -17.01 14.79
C MET A 91 -0.15 -16.41 15.61
N PRO A 92 -0.97 -15.51 15.02
CA PRO A 92 -2.09 -14.96 15.76
C PRO A 92 -3.11 -16.02 16.15
N LYS A 93 -3.67 -15.91 17.37
CA LYS A 93 -4.69 -16.83 17.90
C LYS A 93 -5.89 -17.03 16.97
N ALA A 94 -6.22 -16.02 16.17
CA ALA A 94 -7.30 -16.09 15.19
C ALA A 94 -7.19 -17.29 14.24
N PHE A 95 -5.98 -17.81 14.00
CA PHE A 95 -5.77 -18.95 13.09
C PHE A 95 -5.75 -20.31 13.80
N GLU A 96 -5.77 -20.38 15.13
CA GLU A 96 -5.62 -21.65 15.89
C GLU A 96 -6.64 -22.72 15.47
N ASN A 97 -7.90 -22.34 15.34
CA ASN A 97 -9.03 -23.25 15.06
C ASN A 97 -9.54 -23.15 13.60
N THR A 98 -8.72 -22.63 12.67
CA THR A 98 -9.09 -22.53 11.26
C THR A 98 -8.34 -23.58 10.41
N LYS A 99 -8.91 -23.93 9.26
CA LYS A 99 -8.23 -24.76 8.26
C LYS A 99 -7.16 -23.96 7.50
N PHE A 100 -7.37 -22.64 7.37
CA PHE A 100 -6.42 -21.74 6.72
C PHE A 100 -5.27 -21.42 7.70
N LYS A 101 -4.05 -21.72 7.27
CA LYS A 101 -2.83 -21.48 8.06
C LYS A 101 -1.85 -20.67 7.21
N PRO A 102 -1.65 -19.38 7.50
CA PRO A 102 -0.61 -18.59 6.85
C PRO A 102 0.78 -19.11 7.26
N THR A 103 1.75 -19.04 6.36
CA THR A 103 3.16 -19.19 6.69
C THR A 103 3.73 -17.81 7.02
N LEU A 104 4.34 -17.67 8.21
CA LEU A 104 4.88 -16.38 8.67
C LEU A 104 6.39 -16.50 8.87
N ILE A 105 7.15 -15.57 8.26
CA ILE A 105 8.62 -15.51 8.31
C ILE A 105 9.00 -14.14 8.87
N GLY A 106 9.33 -14.07 10.13
CA GLY A 106 9.78 -12.85 10.81
C GLY A 106 11.30 -12.71 10.86
N ASN A 107 11.78 -11.54 11.29
CA ASN A 107 13.20 -11.17 11.37
C ASN A 107 13.92 -11.26 10.02
N VAL A 108 13.25 -10.88 8.93
CA VAL A 108 13.81 -10.92 7.58
C VAL A 108 13.62 -9.59 6.87
N ALA A 109 14.58 -9.24 6.01
CA ALA A 109 14.51 -8.10 5.13
C ALA A 109 14.28 -8.56 3.69
N PHE A 110 13.30 -8.00 3.03
CA PHE A 110 13.04 -8.23 1.62
C PHE A 110 13.93 -7.28 0.78
N PRO A 111 14.55 -7.71 -0.34
CA PRO A 111 14.36 -9.00 -1.03
C PRO A 111 15.26 -10.16 -0.58
N ASP A 112 16.13 -9.98 0.41
CA ASP A 112 17.19 -10.92 0.78
C ASP A 112 16.68 -12.05 1.71
N VAL A 113 15.51 -12.62 1.36
CA VAL A 113 14.86 -13.68 2.14
C VAL A 113 14.64 -14.93 1.29
N GLN A 114 14.88 -16.11 1.90
CA GLN A 114 14.55 -17.38 1.27
C GLN A 114 13.04 -17.65 1.41
N LEU A 115 12.36 -17.75 0.27
CA LEU A 115 10.93 -18.00 0.19
C LEU A 115 10.62 -19.44 -0.27
N PRO A 116 9.45 -19.99 0.13
CA PRO A 116 9.09 -21.36 -0.22
C PRO A 116 8.68 -21.56 -1.68
N PHE A 117 8.46 -20.48 -2.42
CA PHE A 117 8.07 -20.50 -3.84
C PHE A 117 8.96 -19.56 -4.66
N GLU A 118 9.22 -19.96 -5.91
CA GLU A 118 9.95 -19.13 -6.88
C GLU A 118 9.08 -18.01 -7.47
N LYS A 119 7.77 -18.24 -7.55
CA LYS A 119 6.79 -17.31 -8.13
C LYS A 119 5.53 -17.22 -7.28
N PHE A 120 4.92 -16.03 -7.32
CA PHE A 120 3.68 -15.70 -6.64
C PHE A 120 2.67 -15.12 -7.63
N ASP A 121 1.41 -15.45 -7.48
CA ASP A 121 0.31 -14.94 -8.30
C ASP A 121 -0.09 -13.53 -7.83
N VAL A 122 0.02 -13.28 -6.53
CA VAL A 122 -0.27 -11.99 -5.90
C VAL A 122 0.85 -11.63 -4.95
N ILE A 123 1.34 -10.40 -5.04
CA ILE A 123 2.27 -9.81 -4.08
C ILE A 123 1.64 -8.56 -3.51
N THR A 124 1.70 -8.38 -2.19
CA THR A 124 1.23 -7.18 -1.49
C THR A 124 2.38 -6.56 -0.70
N SER A 125 2.42 -5.23 -0.65
CA SER A 125 3.33 -4.46 0.21
C SER A 125 2.65 -3.15 0.58
N PHE A 126 2.16 -3.03 1.81
CA PHE A 126 1.37 -1.89 2.25
C PHE A 126 2.08 -1.12 3.35
N GLU A 127 2.34 0.15 3.10
CA GLU A 127 3.01 1.06 4.06
C GLU A 127 4.39 0.52 4.50
N VAL A 128 5.23 0.21 3.50
CA VAL A 128 6.58 -0.35 3.73
C VAL A 128 7.67 0.47 3.04
N LEU A 129 7.43 0.94 1.81
CA LEU A 129 8.45 1.60 1.00
C LEU A 129 8.91 2.93 1.59
N GLU A 130 8.07 3.59 2.37
CA GLU A 130 8.39 4.83 3.07
C GLU A 130 9.36 4.66 4.25
N HIS A 131 9.56 3.42 4.72
CA HIS A 131 10.46 3.11 5.83
C HIS A 131 11.87 2.74 5.39
N VAL A 132 12.15 2.72 4.10
CA VAL A 132 13.46 2.35 3.54
C VAL A 132 13.95 3.43 2.57
N GLU A 133 15.28 3.59 2.48
CA GLU A 133 15.89 4.57 1.57
C GLU A 133 15.56 4.29 0.10
N PRO A 134 15.61 5.31 -0.80
CA PRO A 134 15.19 5.19 -2.19
C PRO A 134 15.77 4.00 -2.94
N VAL A 135 17.06 3.73 -2.78
CA VAL A 135 17.73 2.60 -3.46
C VAL A 135 17.20 1.24 -2.97
N HIS A 136 16.83 1.13 -1.69
CA HIS A 136 16.26 -0.09 -1.14
C HIS A 136 14.80 -0.27 -1.56
N ALA A 137 14.01 0.80 -1.56
CA ALA A 137 12.64 0.78 -2.10
C ALA A 137 12.62 0.31 -3.57
N PHE A 138 13.58 0.79 -4.38
CA PHE A 138 13.74 0.36 -5.77
C PHE A 138 14.11 -1.13 -5.87
N LYS A 139 15.08 -1.60 -5.08
CA LYS A 139 15.44 -3.04 -5.03
C LYS A 139 14.29 -3.92 -4.58
N MET A 140 13.44 -3.43 -3.67
CA MET A 140 12.21 -4.14 -3.27
C MET A 140 11.26 -4.28 -4.45
N LEU A 141 11.00 -3.22 -5.22
CA LEU A 141 10.16 -3.30 -6.42
C LEU A 141 10.74 -4.26 -7.47
N GLN A 142 12.07 -4.23 -7.70
CA GLN A 142 12.74 -5.21 -8.57
C GLN A 142 12.61 -6.65 -8.06
N GLY A 143 12.72 -6.85 -6.74
CA GLY A 143 12.51 -8.14 -6.10
C GLY A 143 11.08 -8.66 -6.30
N MET A 144 10.07 -7.78 -6.13
CA MET A 144 8.68 -8.11 -6.42
C MET A 144 8.49 -8.50 -7.90
N HIS A 145 9.08 -7.74 -8.83
CA HIS A 145 9.02 -8.04 -10.27
C HIS A 145 9.62 -9.43 -10.58
N LYS A 146 10.76 -9.75 -9.98
CA LYS A 146 11.42 -11.04 -10.14
C LYS A 146 10.56 -12.20 -9.63
N LEU A 147 9.88 -12.03 -8.49
CA LEU A 147 9.07 -13.07 -7.85
C LEU A 147 7.65 -13.16 -8.40
N LEU A 148 7.16 -12.16 -9.11
CA LEU A 148 5.81 -12.17 -9.69
C LEU A 148 5.71 -13.22 -10.81
N ALA A 149 4.61 -13.97 -10.84
CA ALA A 149 4.22 -14.78 -12.00
C ALA A 149 3.93 -13.87 -13.22
N ASP A 150 4.00 -14.40 -14.43
CA ASP A 150 3.90 -13.56 -15.64
C ASP A 150 2.52 -12.91 -15.79
N ASP A 151 1.47 -13.57 -15.32
CA ASP A 151 0.10 -13.06 -15.26
C ASP A 151 -0.31 -12.65 -13.82
N GLY A 152 0.64 -12.50 -12.93
CA GLY A 152 0.45 -12.08 -11.56
C GLY A 152 0.18 -10.58 -11.41
N VAL A 153 -0.12 -10.18 -10.19
CA VAL A 153 -0.40 -8.79 -9.81
C VAL A 153 0.32 -8.39 -8.53
N VAL A 154 0.82 -7.17 -8.49
CA VAL A 154 1.37 -6.56 -7.27
C VAL A 154 0.43 -5.45 -6.79
N PHE A 155 0.19 -5.39 -5.48
CA PHE A 155 -0.47 -4.28 -4.81
C PHE A 155 0.52 -3.61 -3.87
N VAL A 156 0.81 -2.34 -4.13
CA VAL A 156 1.70 -1.53 -3.30
C VAL A 156 0.96 -0.30 -2.83
N SER A 157 1.05 0.04 -1.56
CA SER A 157 0.60 1.34 -1.07
C SER A 157 1.70 2.03 -0.27
N THR A 158 1.71 3.35 -0.35
CA THR A 158 2.62 4.22 0.40
C THR A 158 2.02 5.62 0.50
N PRO A 159 2.36 6.40 1.53
CA PRO A 159 2.05 7.82 1.57
C PRO A 159 2.66 8.55 0.38
N VAL A 160 1.96 9.59 -0.06
CA VAL A 160 2.46 10.50 -1.10
C VAL A 160 3.00 11.76 -0.42
N TYR A 161 4.26 12.07 -0.69
CA TYR A 161 4.93 13.22 -0.12
C TYR A 161 4.35 14.54 -0.63
N ASP A 162 4.04 15.41 0.31
CA ASP A 162 3.70 16.82 0.08
C ASP A 162 4.57 17.67 1.00
N GLU A 163 5.45 18.48 0.42
CA GLU A 163 6.38 19.36 1.16
C GLU A 163 5.67 20.28 2.17
N LYS A 164 4.43 20.70 1.87
CA LYS A 164 3.65 21.57 2.78
C LYS A 164 3.16 20.82 4.03
N VAL A 165 3.07 19.51 3.96
CA VAL A 165 2.61 18.65 5.06
C VAL A 165 3.79 18.05 5.81
N GLY A 166 4.86 17.72 5.09
CA GLY A 166 6.02 16.98 5.59
C GLY A 166 5.73 15.49 5.77
N ALA A 167 6.78 14.71 5.99
CA ALA A 167 6.71 13.28 6.26
C ALA A 167 6.40 12.99 7.75
N ALA A 168 5.95 11.79 8.04
CA ALA A 168 5.85 11.29 9.41
C ALA A 168 7.25 11.01 9.99
N ASP A 169 7.40 11.12 11.31
CA ASP A 169 8.70 11.05 11.99
C ASP A 169 9.45 9.72 11.79
N ASN A 170 8.75 8.64 11.52
CA ASN A 170 9.29 7.31 11.26
C ASN A 170 9.38 6.95 9.77
N HIS A 171 9.06 7.89 8.87
CA HIS A 171 9.18 7.71 7.43
C HIS A 171 10.44 8.39 6.92
N VAL A 172 11.29 7.63 6.27
CA VAL A 172 12.56 8.15 5.72
C VAL A 172 12.44 8.50 4.23
N ASN A 173 11.41 8.00 3.55
CA ASN A 173 11.25 8.12 2.10
C ASN A 173 9.78 8.11 1.66
N GLU A 174 8.99 9.08 2.11
CA GLU A 174 7.70 9.33 1.46
C GLU A 174 7.97 9.93 0.08
N MET A 175 7.61 9.25 -0.99
CA MET A 175 7.87 9.65 -2.37
C MET A 175 6.76 10.54 -2.92
N SER A 176 7.10 11.49 -3.80
CA SER A 176 6.08 12.19 -4.58
C SER A 176 5.35 11.20 -5.49
N TYR A 177 4.15 11.59 -5.95
CA TYR A 177 3.37 10.73 -6.85
C TYR A 177 4.15 10.41 -8.14
N GLU A 178 4.80 11.41 -8.73
CA GLU A 178 5.59 11.29 -9.96
C GLU A 178 6.82 10.42 -9.74
N THR A 179 7.44 10.52 -8.59
CA THR A 179 8.60 9.68 -8.22
C THR A 179 8.19 8.21 -8.08
N MET A 180 7.09 7.93 -7.40
CA MET A 180 6.60 6.55 -7.28
C MET A 180 6.19 5.97 -8.63
N ASP A 181 5.53 6.74 -9.49
CA ASP A 181 5.19 6.34 -10.87
C ASP A 181 6.44 5.98 -11.67
N ALA A 182 7.50 6.79 -11.58
CA ALA A 182 8.79 6.49 -12.22
C ALA A 182 9.46 5.25 -11.64
N MET A 183 9.50 5.11 -10.31
CA MET A 183 10.07 3.94 -9.64
C MET A 183 9.42 2.63 -10.10
N ILE A 184 8.09 2.62 -10.20
CA ILE A 184 7.30 1.48 -10.68
C ILE A 184 7.73 1.10 -12.12
N LYS A 185 7.78 2.09 -13.02
CA LYS A 185 8.15 1.88 -14.42
C LYS A 185 9.60 1.39 -14.57
N HIS A 186 10.53 2.02 -13.88
CA HIS A 186 11.94 1.61 -13.88
C HIS A 186 12.16 0.20 -13.32
N ALA A 187 11.28 -0.26 -12.40
CA ALA A 187 11.32 -1.62 -11.88
C ALA A 187 10.71 -2.66 -12.85
N GLY A 188 10.21 -2.26 -14.02
CA GLY A 188 9.67 -3.14 -15.06
C GLY A 188 8.17 -3.40 -14.96
N PHE A 189 7.46 -2.60 -14.21
CA PHE A 189 6.01 -2.70 -14.08
C PHE A 189 5.27 -1.69 -14.97
N GLU A 190 4.04 -2.03 -15.31
CA GLU A 190 3.01 -1.08 -15.74
C GLU A 190 1.95 -0.93 -14.65
N ILE A 191 1.35 0.26 -14.56
CA ILE A 191 0.27 0.53 -13.63
C ILE A 191 -1.05 0.09 -14.30
N ASP A 192 -1.61 -1.02 -13.81
CA ASP A 192 -2.91 -1.54 -14.27
C ASP A 192 -4.06 -0.67 -13.75
N ASP A 193 -3.93 -0.20 -12.49
CA ASP A 193 -4.88 0.71 -11.86
C ASP A 193 -4.26 1.36 -10.61
N HIS A 194 -4.87 2.44 -10.10
CA HIS A 194 -4.43 3.08 -8.88
C HIS A 194 -5.57 3.84 -8.20
N PHE A 195 -5.55 3.85 -6.88
CA PHE A 195 -6.64 4.35 -6.03
C PHE A 195 -6.08 5.18 -4.90
N GLY A 196 -6.68 6.34 -4.63
CA GLY A 196 -6.45 7.01 -3.36
C GLY A 196 -7.02 6.18 -2.22
N THR A 197 -6.33 6.15 -1.09
CA THR A 197 -6.81 5.43 0.09
C THR A 197 -7.06 6.34 1.28
N PHE A 198 -6.48 7.53 1.27
CA PHE A 198 -6.59 8.50 2.34
C PHE A 198 -6.49 9.93 1.81
N ALA A 199 -7.39 10.79 2.26
CA ALA A 199 -7.38 12.20 1.92
C ALA A 199 -7.99 13.06 3.04
N SER A 200 -7.76 14.37 2.98
CA SER A 200 -8.47 15.36 3.78
C SER A 200 -9.31 16.28 2.90
N ILE A 201 -10.26 16.99 3.50
CA ILE A 201 -11.09 17.94 2.75
C ILE A 201 -10.25 19.05 2.09
N LYS A 202 -9.07 19.38 2.65
CA LYS A 202 -8.19 20.39 2.07
C LYS A 202 -7.61 19.95 0.72
N ASP A 203 -7.39 18.64 0.56
CA ASP A 203 -6.84 18.05 -0.65
C ASP A 203 -7.86 18.09 -1.81
N TYR A 204 -9.14 18.19 -1.49
CA TYR A 204 -10.25 18.14 -2.46
C TYR A 204 -10.86 19.50 -2.82
N LYS A 205 -10.40 20.58 -2.23
CA LYS A 205 -11.02 21.89 -2.46
C LYS A 205 -11.14 22.22 -3.96
N GLU A 206 -10.08 22.01 -4.72
CA GLU A 206 -10.08 22.28 -6.15
C GLU A 206 -10.92 21.28 -6.95
N ILE A 207 -11.00 20.01 -6.52
CA ILE A 207 -11.83 18.99 -7.20
C ILE A 207 -13.30 19.30 -6.99
N LEU A 208 -13.69 19.63 -5.77
CA LEU A 208 -15.07 19.97 -5.45
C LEU A 208 -15.59 21.18 -6.25
N GLU A 209 -14.70 22.12 -6.61
CA GLU A 209 -15.04 23.28 -7.43
C GLU A 209 -15.13 22.94 -8.93
N LYS A 210 -14.40 21.94 -9.42
CA LYS A 210 -14.30 21.60 -10.85
C LYS A 210 -15.25 20.49 -11.28
N GLU A 211 -15.51 19.53 -10.40
CA GLU A 211 -16.36 18.39 -10.69
C GLU A 211 -17.65 18.51 -9.89
N ASP A 212 -18.80 18.38 -10.52
CA ASP A 212 -20.14 18.55 -9.89
C ASP A 212 -20.49 17.46 -8.87
N ILE A 213 -19.51 17.06 -8.06
CA ILE A 213 -19.70 16.21 -6.87
C ILE A 213 -20.07 17.04 -5.65
N ASP A 214 -19.94 18.38 -5.73
CA ASP A 214 -20.18 19.27 -4.59
C ASP A 214 -21.61 19.13 -4.05
N GLY A 215 -22.60 18.98 -4.91
CA GLY A 215 -23.98 18.76 -4.48
C GLY A 215 -24.20 17.49 -3.68
N VAL A 216 -23.54 16.39 -4.02
CA VAL A 216 -23.60 15.12 -3.27
C VAL A 216 -22.76 15.23 -2.00
N PHE A 217 -21.54 15.74 -2.11
CA PHE A 217 -20.62 15.89 -0.99
C PHE A 217 -21.22 16.81 0.10
N ASN A 218 -21.76 17.96 -0.28
CA ASN A 218 -22.37 18.91 0.66
C ASN A 218 -23.62 18.35 1.35
N ARG A 219 -24.43 17.55 0.67
CA ARG A 219 -25.55 16.86 1.31
C ARG A 219 -25.08 15.83 2.34
N LEU A 220 -24.03 15.07 2.04
CA LEU A 220 -23.46 14.08 2.94
C LEU A 220 -22.75 14.70 4.15
N ARG A 221 -22.17 15.90 4.00
CA ARG A 221 -21.58 16.65 5.12
C ARG A 221 -22.55 17.02 6.24
N ALA A 222 -23.85 17.00 5.97
CA ALA A 222 -24.85 17.16 7.02
C ALA A 222 -24.88 15.97 7.99
N TYR A 223 -24.36 14.81 7.61
CA TYR A 223 -24.43 13.56 8.36
C TYR A 223 -23.05 13.01 8.76
N TYR A 224 -21.99 13.34 8.01
CA TYR A 224 -20.66 12.78 8.19
C TYR A 224 -19.60 13.88 8.28
N ASP A 225 -18.53 13.61 9.02
CA ASP A 225 -17.34 14.48 9.03
C ASP A 225 -16.75 14.63 7.62
N SER A 226 -16.32 15.85 7.30
CA SER A 226 -15.80 16.18 5.96
C SER A 226 -14.54 15.40 5.59
N ASN A 227 -13.64 15.13 6.55
CA ASN A 227 -12.43 14.37 6.30
C ASN A 227 -12.73 12.87 6.13
N TYR A 228 -13.77 12.38 6.81
CA TYR A 228 -14.28 11.03 6.59
C TYR A 228 -14.76 10.85 5.16
N LEU A 229 -15.58 11.77 4.69
CA LEU A 229 -16.05 11.77 3.29
C LEU A 229 -14.90 11.88 2.30
N ALA A 230 -13.93 12.76 2.54
CA ALA A 230 -12.75 12.87 1.69
C ALA A 230 -12.02 11.54 1.56
N THR A 231 -11.87 10.78 2.64
CA THR A 231 -11.27 9.43 2.61
C THR A 231 -12.15 8.43 1.86
N ILE A 232 -13.48 8.49 1.98
CA ILE A 232 -14.40 7.62 1.23
C ILE A 232 -14.34 7.89 -0.27
N PHE A 233 -14.17 9.16 -0.68
CA PHE A 233 -14.04 9.54 -2.09
C PHE A 233 -12.61 9.39 -2.65
N ALA A 234 -11.59 9.18 -1.78
CA ALA A 234 -10.19 9.07 -2.17
C ALA A 234 -9.93 8.12 -3.36
N PRO A 235 -10.59 6.95 -3.45
CA PRO A 235 -10.37 6.04 -4.58
C PRO A 235 -10.60 6.64 -5.96
N LEU A 236 -11.42 7.67 -6.07
CA LEU A 236 -11.74 8.35 -7.32
C LEU A 236 -10.68 9.39 -7.72
N TYR A 237 -9.84 9.83 -6.77
CA TYR A 237 -8.90 10.95 -6.95
C TYR A 237 -7.50 10.61 -6.42
N PRO A 238 -6.81 9.62 -6.97
CA PRO A 238 -5.51 9.16 -6.45
C PRO A 238 -4.44 10.25 -6.44
N ARG A 239 -4.42 11.14 -7.45
CA ARG A 239 -3.44 12.24 -7.51
C ARG A 239 -3.65 13.34 -6.46
N HIS A 240 -4.81 13.38 -5.82
CA HIS A 240 -5.15 14.31 -4.75
C HIS A 240 -5.27 13.61 -3.40
N SER A 241 -4.83 12.39 -3.32
CA SER A 241 -4.82 11.59 -2.10
C SER A 241 -3.45 11.60 -1.45
N ARG A 242 -3.42 11.56 -0.13
CA ARG A 242 -2.17 11.55 0.66
C ARG A 242 -1.59 10.16 0.81
N ASN A 243 -2.31 9.17 0.38
CA ASN A 243 -1.87 7.79 0.34
C ASN A 243 -2.53 7.12 -0.85
N VAL A 244 -1.77 6.37 -1.63
CA VAL A 244 -2.24 5.74 -2.86
C VAL A 244 -1.91 4.25 -2.83
N LEU A 245 -2.83 3.47 -3.37
CA LEU A 245 -2.68 2.05 -3.67
C LEU A 245 -2.50 1.89 -5.18
N TRP A 246 -1.38 1.36 -5.62
CA TRP A 246 -1.10 0.98 -6.99
C TRP A 246 -1.30 -0.52 -7.19
N ARG A 247 -2.00 -0.88 -8.28
CA ARG A 247 -2.08 -2.24 -8.79
C ARG A 247 -1.21 -2.35 -10.04
N LEU A 248 -0.23 -3.25 -9.99
CA LEU A 248 0.83 -3.34 -10.96
C LEU A 248 0.82 -4.70 -11.65
N LYS A 249 1.21 -4.71 -12.93
CA LYS A 249 1.50 -5.90 -13.71
C LYS A 249 2.90 -5.79 -14.31
N LYS A 250 3.50 -6.89 -14.69
CA LYS A 250 4.72 -6.87 -15.49
C LYS A 250 4.47 -6.12 -16.80
N SER A 251 5.32 -5.16 -17.10
CA SER A 251 5.23 -4.45 -18.38
C SER A 251 5.55 -5.38 -19.53
N THR A 252 4.70 -5.36 -20.55
CA THR A 252 4.93 -6.05 -21.82
C THR A 252 5.53 -5.14 -22.89
N SER A 253 5.56 -3.83 -22.63
CA SER A 253 6.08 -2.82 -23.55
C SER A 253 7.62 -2.80 -23.53
N LYS A 254 8.24 -2.98 -24.70
CA LYS A 254 9.68 -2.81 -24.88
C LYS A 254 10.10 -1.35 -25.04
N ASP A 255 9.17 -0.48 -25.36
CA ASP A 255 9.39 0.94 -25.68
C ASP A 255 8.78 1.87 -24.63
N MET A 256 8.73 1.44 -23.37
CA MET A 256 8.22 2.28 -22.30
C MET A 256 9.17 3.46 -22.06
N PHE A 257 8.65 4.68 -22.17
CA PHE A 257 9.41 5.87 -21.79
C PHE A 257 9.69 5.86 -20.29
N LEU A 258 10.95 5.88 -19.93
CA LEU A 258 11.44 5.93 -18.56
C LEU A 258 12.01 7.33 -18.30
N PRO A 259 11.28 8.21 -17.60
CA PRO A 259 11.83 9.51 -17.23
C PRO A 259 13.01 9.32 -16.26
N LYS A 260 14.07 10.09 -16.45
CA LYS A 260 15.17 10.08 -15.49
C LYS A 260 14.70 10.65 -14.15
N PHE A 261 15.14 10.06 -13.05
CA PHE A 261 14.79 10.55 -11.73
C PHE A 261 15.23 11.99 -11.49
N LYS A 262 16.43 12.36 -11.98
CA LYS A 262 16.96 13.72 -11.89
C LYS A 262 16.16 14.77 -12.66
N GLU A 263 15.34 14.35 -13.62
CA GLU A 263 14.48 15.24 -14.43
C GLU A 263 13.06 15.39 -13.86
N LEU A 264 12.72 14.62 -12.82
CA LEU A 264 11.41 14.70 -12.16
C LEU A 264 11.27 15.99 -11.33
N PRO A 265 10.03 16.43 -11.09
CA PRO A 265 9.77 17.55 -10.17
C PRO A 265 10.37 17.30 -8.78
N GLN A 266 11.00 18.35 -8.23
CA GLN A 266 11.59 18.29 -6.91
C GLN A 266 10.62 18.82 -5.84
N PRO A 267 10.66 18.34 -4.60
CA PRO A 267 11.49 17.22 -4.14
C PRO A 267 10.98 15.85 -4.58
N LEU A 268 11.88 14.90 -4.81
CA LEU A 268 11.50 13.53 -5.21
C LEU A 268 10.79 12.78 -4.09
N SER A 269 11.24 12.98 -2.87
CA SER A 269 10.66 12.40 -1.64
C SER A 269 11.07 13.22 -0.42
N SER A 270 10.69 12.75 0.76
CA SER A 270 11.19 13.25 2.04
C SER A 270 12.66 12.91 2.30
N SER A 271 13.23 11.93 1.60
CA SER A 271 14.65 11.56 1.72
C SER A 271 15.55 12.48 0.90
N ASN A 272 16.78 12.69 1.41
CA ASN A 272 17.87 13.30 0.68
C ASN A 272 18.88 12.28 0.11
N GLU A 273 18.67 10.99 0.35
CA GLU A 273 19.61 9.90 0.02
C GLU A 273 19.33 9.28 -1.37
N TRP A 274 19.23 10.13 -2.39
CA TRP A 274 18.95 9.70 -3.77
C TRP A 274 20.18 9.31 -4.57
N GLN A 275 21.37 9.78 -4.20
CA GLN A 275 22.60 9.52 -4.96
C GLN A 275 22.88 8.00 -5.13
N PRO A 276 22.71 7.14 -4.10
CA PRO A 276 22.87 5.70 -4.27
C PRO A 276 21.94 5.07 -5.32
N LEU A 277 20.72 5.60 -5.47
CA LEU A 277 19.81 5.16 -6.52
C LEU A 277 20.26 5.65 -7.89
N PHE A 278 20.65 6.90 -8.03
CA PHE A 278 21.15 7.45 -9.30
C PHE A 278 22.35 6.65 -9.82
N ASP A 279 23.31 6.36 -8.93
CA ASP A 279 24.48 5.54 -9.28
C ASP A 279 24.06 4.11 -9.68
N TYR A 280 23.07 3.55 -9.01
CA TYR A 280 22.57 2.21 -9.29
C TYR A 280 21.87 2.10 -10.65
N VAL A 281 21.12 3.11 -11.08
CA VAL A 281 20.41 3.13 -12.37
C VAL A 281 21.23 3.79 -13.50
N GLY A 282 22.40 4.34 -13.21
CA GLY A 282 23.31 4.94 -14.18
C GLY A 282 22.93 6.38 -14.58
N GLU A 283 22.40 7.18 -13.67
CA GLU A 283 22.07 8.61 -13.85
C GLU A 283 23.08 9.57 -13.25
#